data_e21a83a5879a8038ee1f53b2117144da
#
_entry.id   e21a83a5879a8038ee1f53b2117144da
#
_cell.length_a   1.000
_cell.length_b   1.000
_cell.length_c   1.000
_cell.angle_alpha   90.00
_cell.angle_beta   90.00
_cell.angle_gamma   90.00
#
_symmetry.space_group_name_H-M   'P 1'
#
loop_
_entity.id
_entity.type
_entity.pdbx_description
1 polymer ?
#
loop_
_entity_poly.entity_id
_entity_poly.type
_entity_poly.pdbx_seq_one_letter_code
_entity_poly.pdbx_strand_id
1 'polypeptide(L)'
;RNKSQAFLNYGYLDKSDRIWLCCKDSIIWYNIRTGTTTHMPAPAIGEITTIEQADGNHFFIGTGSGLFRAGIGDGSLKLLSDETVESISTPVHELYYHVVSKQLFIGSYKEGVLIYDMEGTGKIIPCQSPNNVEINQIVALNAHELLVATGGKGVYKLDVNTYMSEPYITANYSSYNGMNGNNINDIYVDEEERIWLANYPTGITVRNNRYGSYDLIRHSLGNSRSLVNDQVHDVLEDSDGDLWFATSNGISIYQTDTKEWRSFFSSFDPVPDDENHIFLALCEVSPGVIWAGGFTSGIYKIEKKKGFKISYLSPAAIAGVRPDQYIFDIKKDSGGDIWSGGYYHLKRINLETKSVRLY
;
A
#
# COMPACT_ATOMS: atom_id res chain seq x y z
N ARG A 1 -19.86 -28.77 -6.68
CA ARG A 1 -19.72 -27.43 -7.33
C ARG A 1 -18.32 -26.99 -7.02
N ASN A 2 -17.42 -26.96 -8.01
CA ASN A 2 -16.09 -26.41 -7.89
C ASN A 2 -16.23 -24.91 -7.59
N LYS A 3 -15.93 -24.50 -6.37
CA LYS A 3 -15.68 -23.09 -6.09
C LYS A 3 -14.34 -22.77 -6.75
N SER A 4 -14.36 -22.03 -7.84
CA SER A 4 -13.15 -21.42 -8.38
C SER A 4 -12.56 -20.56 -7.27
N GLN A 5 -11.33 -20.82 -6.89
CA GLN A 5 -10.59 -19.98 -5.96
C GLN A 5 -10.38 -18.64 -6.68
N ALA A 6 -10.98 -17.59 -6.17
CA ALA A 6 -10.76 -16.24 -6.67
C ALA A 6 -9.50 -15.70 -5.96
N PHE A 7 -8.46 -15.39 -6.73
CA PHE A 7 -7.28 -14.70 -6.22
C PHE A 7 -7.61 -13.22 -6.12
N LEU A 8 -7.34 -12.62 -4.96
CA LEU A 8 -7.43 -11.19 -4.77
C LEU A 8 -6.15 -10.54 -5.30
N ASN A 9 -6.28 -9.67 -6.29
CA ASN A 9 -5.14 -9.00 -6.91
C ASN A 9 -4.92 -7.60 -6.34
N TYR A 10 -6.01 -6.90 -5.99
CA TYR A 10 -5.94 -5.53 -5.50
C TYR A 10 -7.10 -5.23 -4.53
N GLY A 11 -6.81 -4.48 -3.49
CA GLY A 11 -7.79 -3.99 -2.51
C GLY A 11 -7.76 -2.47 -2.42
N TYR A 12 -8.92 -1.83 -2.44
CA TYR A 12 -9.05 -0.37 -2.38
C TYR A 12 -10.16 0.03 -1.41
N LEU A 13 -9.86 1.00 -0.54
CA LEU A 13 -10.86 1.65 0.32
C LEU A 13 -11.18 3.03 -0.25
N ASP A 14 -12.41 3.23 -0.71
CA ASP A 14 -12.82 4.51 -1.26
C ASP A 14 -13.24 5.53 -0.18
N LYS A 15 -13.34 6.79 -0.60
CA LYS A 15 -13.73 7.94 0.26
C LYS A 15 -15.18 7.84 0.79
N SER A 16 -15.94 6.84 0.36
CA SER A 16 -17.33 6.59 0.78
C SER A 16 -17.47 5.36 1.67
N ASP A 17 -16.39 4.91 2.29
CA ASP A 17 -16.33 3.72 3.15
C ASP A 17 -16.78 2.43 2.42
N ARG A 18 -16.33 2.27 1.16
CA ARG A 18 -16.54 1.03 0.40
C ARG A 18 -15.22 0.35 0.15
N ILE A 19 -15.15 -0.92 0.49
CA ILE A 19 -14.00 -1.76 0.20
C ILE A 19 -14.21 -2.44 -1.14
N TRP A 20 -13.26 -2.25 -2.03
CA TRP A 20 -13.19 -2.87 -3.34
C TRP A 20 -12.23 -4.03 -3.31
N LEU A 21 -12.65 -5.15 -3.79
CA LEU A 21 -11.87 -6.37 -3.89
C LEU A 21 -11.83 -6.78 -5.35
N CYS A 22 -10.67 -6.67 -5.93
CA CYS A 22 -10.44 -6.97 -7.33
C CYS A 22 -9.85 -8.37 -7.44
N CYS A 23 -10.64 -9.28 -8.01
CA CYS A 23 -10.21 -10.62 -8.34
C CYS A 23 -10.01 -10.72 -9.86
N LYS A 24 -9.35 -11.77 -10.32
CA LYS A 24 -9.05 -11.98 -11.75
C LYS A 24 -10.30 -11.87 -12.65
N ASP A 25 -11.41 -12.42 -12.22
CA ASP A 25 -12.64 -12.54 -13.04
C ASP A 25 -13.83 -11.79 -12.44
N SER A 26 -13.65 -11.06 -11.34
CA SER A 26 -14.73 -10.39 -10.63
C SER A 26 -14.26 -9.22 -9.80
N ILE A 27 -15.13 -8.24 -9.66
CA ILE A 27 -14.98 -7.15 -8.71
C ILE A 27 -16.08 -7.33 -7.66
N ILE A 28 -15.66 -7.35 -6.40
CA ILE A 28 -16.55 -7.37 -5.26
C ILE A 28 -16.34 -6.07 -4.51
N TRP A 29 -17.40 -5.32 -4.26
CA TRP A 29 -17.30 -4.21 -3.33
C TRP A 29 -18.29 -4.38 -2.18
N TYR A 30 -17.82 -3.98 -1.02
CA TYR A 30 -18.57 -4.03 0.21
C TYR A 30 -18.76 -2.61 0.74
N ASN A 31 -20.02 -2.23 0.92
CA ASN A 31 -20.34 -0.95 1.55
C ASN A 31 -20.34 -1.14 3.07
N ILE A 32 -19.39 -0.53 3.75
CA ILE A 32 -19.20 -0.67 5.20
C ILE A 32 -20.41 -0.14 5.97
N ARG A 33 -21.02 0.95 5.50
CA ARG A 33 -22.15 1.60 6.19
C ARG A 33 -23.44 0.80 6.12
N THR A 34 -23.72 0.20 4.98
CA THR A 34 -24.97 -0.54 4.75
C THR A 34 -24.85 -2.05 4.97
N GLY A 35 -23.62 -2.55 5.05
CA GLY A 35 -23.34 -3.98 5.15
C GLY A 35 -23.65 -4.77 3.87
N THR A 36 -23.86 -4.08 2.75
CA THR A 36 -24.23 -4.71 1.47
C THR A 36 -23.01 -5.06 0.65
N THR A 37 -23.03 -6.23 0.04
CA THR A 37 -22.00 -6.70 -0.89
C THR A 37 -22.56 -6.71 -2.31
N THR A 38 -21.82 -6.15 -3.25
CA THR A 38 -22.13 -6.21 -4.68
C THR A 38 -21.06 -7.00 -5.39
N HIS A 39 -21.48 -8.00 -6.16
CA HIS A 39 -20.61 -8.80 -7.00
C HIS A 39 -20.82 -8.39 -8.45
N MET A 40 -19.73 -8.12 -9.14
CA MET A 40 -19.73 -7.87 -10.57
C MET A 40 -18.81 -8.88 -11.25
N PRO A 41 -19.24 -9.46 -12.39
CA PRO A 41 -18.24 -10.08 -13.26
C PRO A 41 -17.22 -8.99 -13.62
N ALA A 42 -15.94 -9.30 -13.53
CA ALA A 42 -14.93 -8.41 -14.10
C ALA A 42 -15.26 -8.30 -15.58
N PRO A 43 -15.52 -7.10 -16.09
CA PRO A 43 -15.63 -6.94 -17.53
C PRO A 43 -14.31 -7.40 -18.16
N ALA A 44 -14.34 -7.66 -19.47
CA ALA A 44 -13.14 -8.11 -20.21
C ALA A 44 -12.09 -6.97 -20.32
N ILE A 45 -11.72 -6.36 -19.20
CA ILE A 45 -10.76 -5.26 -19.08
C ILE A 45 -9.35 -5.73 -18.66
N GLY A 46 -9.17 -7.02 -18.42
CA GLY A 46 -7.92 -7.58 -17.93
C GLY A 46 -7.79 -7.54 -16.39
N GLU A 47 -6.60 -7.82 -15.91
CA GLU A 47 -6.28 -7.82 -14.48
C GLU A 47 -6.25 -6.38 -13.94
N ILE A 48 -7.01 -6.12 -12.88
CA ILE A 48 -7.03 -4.82 -12.21
C ILE A 48 -5.78 -4.68 -11.35
N THR A 49 -5.03 -3.62 -11.60
CA THR A 49 -3.77 -3.31 -10.91
C THR A 49 -3.93 -2.17 -9.91
N THR A 50 -4.84 -1.23 -10.18
CA THR A 50 -5.08 -0.07 -9.32
C THR A 50 -6.47 0.51 -9.53
N ILE A 51 -7.00 1.18 -8.53
CA ILE A 51 -8.27 1.94 -8.59
C ILE A 51 -8.07 3.28 -7.91
N GLU A 52 -8.61 4.34 -8.51
CA GLU A 52 -8.62 5.67 -7.92
C GLU A 52 -9.99 6.33 -8.05
N GLN A 53 -10.48 6.90 -6.96
CA GLN A 53 -11.74 7.64 -6.94
C GLN A 53 -11.52 9.11 -7.30
N ALA A 54 -12.06 9.53 -8.43
CA ALA A 54 -12.01 10.94 -8.85
C ALA A 54 -12.97 11.80 -8.04
N ASP A 55 -14.25 11.47 -8.12
CA ASP A 55 -15.31 12.16 -7.37
C ASP A 55 -16.38 11.15 -6.91
N GLY A 56 -17.27 11.54 -6.03
CA GLY A 56 -18.36 10.79 -5.43
C GLY A 56 -18.59 9.36 -5.92
N ASN A 57 -18.98 9.19 -7.17
CA ASN A 57 -19.32 7.91 -7.76
C ASN A 57 -18.52 7.56 -9.03
N HIS A 58 -17.50 8.35 -9.37
CA HIS A 58 -16.64 8.09 -10.54
C HIS A 58 -15.28 7.58 -10.14
N PHE A 59 -14.85 6.53 -10.82
CA PHE A 59 -13.61 5.80 -10.57
C PHE A 59 -12.83 5.63 -11.85
N PHE A 60 -11.52 5.61 -11.71
CA PHE A 60 -10.61 5.13 -12.74
C PHE A 60 -10.06 3.77 -12.31
N ILE A 61 -9.94 2.86 -13.25
CA ILE A 61 -9.48 1.49 -13.04
C ILE A 61 -8.30 1.24 -13.97
N GLY A 62 -7.12 1.08 -13.39
CA GLY A 62 -5.92 0.66 -14.10
C GLY A 62 -5.87 -0.86 -14.23
N THR A 63 -5.39 -1.32 -15.36
CA THR A 63 -5.27 -2.74 -15.67
C THR A 63 -3.98 -3.04 -16.44
N GLY A 64 -3.65 -4.31 -16.59
CA GLY A 64 -2.57 -4.76 -17.47
C GLY A 64 -2.80 -4.44 -18.96
N SER A 65 -4.00 -4.03 -19.36
CA SER A 65 -4.36 -3.71 -20.74
C SER A 65 -4.70 -2.24 -20.98
N GLY A 66 -4.68 -1.40 -19.94
CA GLY A 66 -4.94 0.03 -20.08
C GLY A 66 -5.75 0.63 -18.95
N LEU A 67 -6.35 1.78 -19.20
CA LEU A 67 -7.16 2.55 -18.25
C LEU A 67 -8.63 2.51 -18.64
N PHE A 68 -9.50 2.40 -17.64
CA PHE A 68 -10.94 2.40 -17.79
C PHE A 68 -11.57 3.40 -16.82
N ARG A 69 -12.70 3.96 -17.24
CA ARG A 69 -13.54 4.79 -16.40
C ARG A 69 -14.78 4.00 -15.95
N ALA A 70 -15.16 4.14 -14.70
CA ALA A 70 -16.32 3.47 -14.14
C ALA A 70 -17.15 4.43 -13.28
N GLY A 71 -18.43 4.14 -13.16
CA GLY A 71 -19.35 4.88 -12.28
C GLY A 71 -20.23 3.95 -11.48
N ILE A 72 -20.59 4.35 -10.27
CA ILE A 72 -21.57 3.66 -9.45
C ILE A 72 -22.93 4.34 -9.65
N GLY A 73 -23.87 3.58 -10.19
CA GLY A 73 -25.26 3.99 -10.34
C GLY A 73 -26.20 2.83 -9.98
N ASP A 74 -27.31 3.11 -9.32
CA ASP A 74 -28.31 2.11 -8.92
C ASP A 74 -27.73 0.90 -8.14
N GLY A 75 -26.67 1.15 -7.37
CA GLY A 75 -25.99 0.10 -6.61
C GLY A 75 -25.12 -0.85 -7.44
N SER A 76 -24.88 -0.53 -8.71
CA SER A 76 -24.00 -1.32 -9.59
C SER A 76 -22.87 -0.45 -10.16
N LEU A 77 -21.72 -1.07 -10.37
CA LEU A 77 -20.61 -0.46 -11.11
C LEU A 77 -20.87 -0.63 -12.61
N LYS A 78 -20.71 0.43 -13.37
CA LYS A 78 -20.81 0.42 -14.83
C LYS A 78 -19.57 1.03 -15.42
N LEU A 79 -19.00 0.39 -16.43
CA LEU A 79 -17.96 1.03 -17.23
C LEU A 79 -18.60 2.17 -18.01
N LEU A 80 -17.92 3.31 -18.03
CA LEU A 80 -18.30 4.50 -18.76
C LEU A 80 -17.39 4.63 -19.96
N SER A 81 -17.97 4.78 -21.16
CA SER A 81 -17.15 5.05 -22.34
C SER A 81 -16.53 6.43 -22.26
N ASP A 82 -15.24 6.47 -22.50
CA ASP A 82 -14.42 7.68 -22.53
C ASP A 82 -13.28 7.42 -23.51
N GLU A 83 -13.42 7.93 -24.73
CA GLU A 83 -12.45 7.69 -25.82
C GLU A 83 -11.04 8.13 -25.44
N THR A 84 -10.90 9.17 -24.61
CA THR A 84 -9.59 9.65 -24.15
C THR A 84 -8.95 8.65 -23.20
N VAL A 85 -9.72 8.14 -22.25
CA VAL A 85 -9.27 7.13 -21.30
C VAL A 85 -8.96 5.82 -22.00
N GLU A 86 -9.85 5.38 -22.89
CA GLU A 86 -9.70 4.14 -23.68
C GLU A 86 -8.52 4.19 -24.67
N SER A 87 -7.99 5.38 -24.97
CA SER A 87 -6.78 5.52 -25.79
C SER A 87 -5.51 5.03 -25.09
N ILE A 88 -5.55 4.90 -23.75
CA ILE A 88 -4.43 4.37 -22.95
C ILE A 88 -4.49 2.84 -22.99
N SER A 89 -3.60 2.25 -23.78
CA SER A 89 -3.47 0.80 -23.97
C SER A 89 -2.21 0.21 -23.33
N THR A 90 -1.44 1.02 -22.61
CA THR A 90 -0.28 0.57 -21.84
C THR A 90 -0.71 0.03 -20.47
N PRO A 91 -0.02 -0.96 -19.89
CA PRO A 91 -0.28 -1.39 -18.52
C PRO A 91 -0.16 -0.23 -17.54
N VAL A 92 -1.21 -0.04 -16.73
CA VAL A 92 -1.29 0.99 -15.69
C VAL A 92 -1.02 0.34 -14.35
N HIS A 93 -0.08 0.89 -13.60
CA HIS A 93 0.35 0.36 -12.30
C HIS A 93 -0.17 1.19 -11.14
N GLU A 94 -0.24 2.51 -11.33
CA GLU A 94 -0.59 3.45 -10.27
C GLU A 94 -1.50 4.55 -10.81
N LEU A 95 -2.42 5.01 -9.96
CA LEU A 95 -3.31 6.13 -10.23
C LEU A 95 -3.31 7.09 -9.05
N TYR A 96 -3.22 8.37 -9.34
CA TYR A 96 -3.34 9.42 -8.35
C TYR A 96 -4.23 10.55 -8.87
N TYR A 97 -5.35 10.80 -8.21
CA TYR A 97 -6.25 11.91 -8.55
C TYR A 97 -5.94 13.15 -7.71
N HIS A 98 -5.43 14.18 -8.35
CA HIS A 98 -5.17 15.46 -7.71
C HIS A 98 -6.45 16.31 -7.67
N VAL A 99 -7.06 16.38 -6.49
CA VAL A 99 -8.40 16.97 -6.28
C VAL A 99 -8.44 18.45 -6.66
N VAL A 100 -7.39 19.22 -6.39
CA VAL A 100 -7.36 20.66 -6.60
C VAL A 100 -7.32 21.02 -8.09
N SER A 101 -6.46 20.36 -8.86
CA SER A 101 -6.33 20.59 -10.30
C SER A 101 -7.26 19.73 -11.14
N LYS A 102 -7.95 18.76 -10.52
CA LYS A 102 -8.83 17.78 -11.18
C LYS A 102 -8.17 17.02 -12.32
N GLN A 103 -6.95 16.63 -12.07
CA GLN A 103 -6.10 15.88 -12.98
C GLN A 103 -5.87 14.48 -12.44
N LEU A 104 -5.87 13.50 -13.34
CA LEU A 104 -5.49 12.13 -13.03
C LEU A 104 -4.06 11.90 -13.50
N PHE A 105 -3.18 11.56 -12.57
CA PHE A 105 -1.82 11.14 -12.85
C PHE A 105 -1.80 9.61 -12.94
N ILE A 106 -1.25 9.08 -14.03
CA ILE A 106 -1.34 7.68 -14.42
C ILE A 106 0.09 7.14 -14.52
N GLY A 107 0.45 6.27 -13.61
CA GLY A 107 1.73 5.58 -13.62
C GLY A 107 1.68 4.34 -14.50
N SER A 108 2.47 4.29 -15.52
CA SER A 108 2.56 3.17 -16.46
C SER A 108 3.76 2.28 -16.20
N TYR A 109 3.76 1.09 -16.80
CA TYR A 109 4.90 0.18 -16.71
C TYR A 109 6.12 0.64 -17.53
N LYS A 110 5.92 1.35 -18.64
CA LYS A 110 7.00 1.77 -19.55
C LYS A 110 6.96 3.23 -19.96
N GLU A 111 5.79 3.82 -20.08
CA GLU A 111 5.64 5.17 -20.62
C GLU A 111 5.89 6.27 -19.57
N GLY A 112 6.16 5.86 -18.32
CA GLY A 112 6.33 6.79 -17.21
C GLY A 112 4.98 7.31 -16.72
N VAL A 113 4.89 8.62 -16.46
CA VAL A 113 3.65 9.26 -15.98
C VAL A 113 2.91 9.89 -17.15
N LEU A 114 1.65 9.53 -17.31
CA LEU A 114 0.68 10.19 -18.18
C LEU A 114 -0.26 11.03 -17.34
N ILE A 115 -0.71 12.16 -17.85
CA ILE A 115 -1.58 13.09 -17.13
C ILE A 115 -2.86 13.29 -17.93
N TYR A 116 -3.99 12.94 -17.34
CA TYR A 116 -5.30 13.24 -17.91
C TYR A 116 -5.85 14.52 -17.31
N ASP A 117 -5.83 15.59 -18.10
CA ASP A 117 -6.35 16.91 -17.73
C ASP A 117 -7.85 16.96 -18.00
N MET A 118 -8.64 16.55 -17.01
CA MET A 118 -10.07 16.28 -17.17
C MET A 118 -10.92 17.52 -17.43
N GLU A 119 -10.61 18.64 -16.79
CA GLU A 119 -11.41 19.88 -16.90
C GLU A 119 -10.77 20.92 -17.85
N GLY A 120 -9.47 20.79 -18.12
CA GLY A 120 -8.76 21.71 -18.99
C GLY A 120 -8.84 21.29 -20.45
N THR A 121 -7.82 20.58 -20.93
CA THR A 121 -7.74 20.19 -22.33
C THR A 121 -8.55 18.96 -22.72
N GLY A 122 -8.97 18.15 -21.74
CA GLY A 122 -9.60 16.85 -21.95
C GLY A 122 -8.68 15.84 -22.65
N LYS A 123 -7.36 16.01 -22.56
CA LYS A 123 -6.36 15.20 -23.27
C LYS A 123 -5.41 14.51 -22.32
N ILE A 124 -4.78 13.45 -22.83
CA ILE A 124 -3.65 12.80 -22.17
C ILE A 124 -2.38 13.53 -22.57
N ILE A 125 -1.62 13.94 -21.57
CA ILE A 125 -0.35 14.64 -21.71
C ILE A 125 0.75 13.73 -21.15
N PRO A 126 1.70 13.25 -21.95
CA PRO A 126 2.82 12.49 -21.42
C PRO A 126 3.80 13.42 -20.69
N CYS A 127 4.22 12.99 -19.50
CA CYS A 127 5.32 13.64 -18.81
C CYS A 127 6.64 13.28 -19.51
N GLN A 128 7.55 14.25 -19.66
CA GLN A 128 8.83 14.00 -20.34
C GLN A 128 9.74 13.04 -19.57
N SER A 129 9.59 12.98 -18.26
CA SER A 129 10.39 12.16 -17.36
C SER A 129 9.55 11.80 -16.11
N PRO A 130 9.75 10.64 -15.45
CA PRO A 130 10.56 9.52 -15.91
C PRO A 130 9.88 8.73 -17.05
N ASN A 131 10.66 8.21 -17.96
CA ASN A 131 10.19 7.32 -19.03
C ASN A 131 11.01 6.02 -19.05
N ASN A 132 10.53 5.00 -19.74
CA ASN A 132 11.17 3.68 -19.80
C ASN A 132 11.49 3.11 -18.39
N VAL A 133 10.56 3.26 -17.47
CA VAL A 133 10.66 2.75 -16.11
C VAL A 133 9.25 2.56 -15.56
N GLU A 134 9.10 1.55 -14.73
CA GLU A 134 7.88 1.29 -13.98
C GLU A 134 7.64 2.40 -12.94
N ILE A 135 6.40 2.89 -12.89
CA ILE A 135 5.96 3.81 -11.86
C ILE A 135 5.25 2.99 -10.79
N ASN A 136 5.86 2.92 -9.62
CA ASN A 136 5.36 2.11 -8.51
C ASN A 136 4.35 2.86 -7.65
N GLN A 137 4.56 4.18 -7.46
CA GLN A 137 3.65 4.98 -6.65
C GLN A 137 3.74 6.48 -7.00
N ILE A 138 2.63 7.19 -6.79
CA ILE A 138 2.53 8.63 -6.94
C ILE A 138 1.86 9.19 -5.67
N VAL A 139 2.53 10.08 -4.94
CA VAL A 139 2.00 10.71 -3.72
C VAL A 139 2.17 12.22 -3.75
N ALA A 140 1.30 12.95 -3.05
CA ALA A 140 1.48 14.38 -2.88
C ALA A 140 2.65 14.68 -1.93
N LEU A 141 3.56 15.55 -2.35
CA LEU A 141 4.51 16.19 -1.44
C LEU A 141 3.88 17.44 -0.82
N ASN A 142 3.16 18.19 -1.63
CA ASN A 142 2.38 19.36 -1.23
C ASN A 142 1.29 19.66 -2.28
N ALA A 143 0.61 20.81 -2.19
CA ALA A 143 -0.49 21.17 -3.09
C ALA A 143 -0.08 21.34 -4.57
N HIS A 144 1.20 21.44 -4.88
CA HIS A 144 1.70 21.73 -6.23
C HIS A 144 2.71 20.71 -6.75
N GLU A 145 3.22 19.86 -5.89
CA GLU A 145 4.29 18.91 -6.21
C GLU A 145 3.91 17.49 -5.81
N LEU A 146 4.16 16.56 -6.71
CA LEU A 146 4.02 15.13 -6.48
C LEU A 146 5.39 14.46 -6.45
N LEU A 147 5.50 13.40 -5.67
CA LEU A 147 6.61 12.47 -5.70
C LEU A 147 6.21 11.23 -6.50
N VAL A 148 7.11 10.80 -7.37
CA VAL A 148 6.92 9.65 -8.26
C VAL A 148 8.00 8.61 -7.96
N ALA A 149 7.60 7.49 -7.37
CA ALA A 149 8.44 6.33 -7.12
C ALA A 149 8.65 5.51 -8.39
N THR A 150 9.87 5.08 -8.65
CA THR A 150 10.19 4.31 -9.84
C THR A 150 10.88 2.99 -9.54
N GLY A 151 10.65 2.00 -10.41
CA GLY A 151 11.31 0.70 -10.37
C GLY A 151 12.75 0.71 -10.89
N GLY A 152 13.57 1.70 -10.47
CA GLY A 152 15.00 1.69 -10.80
C GLY A 152 15.64 3.03 -11.12
N LYS A 153 14.89 4.13 -11.13
CA LYS A 153 15.44 5.49 -11.37
C LYS A 153 15.34 6.42 -10.15
N GLY A 154 14.96 5.89 -8.97
CA GLY A 154 14.76 6.68 -7.77
C GLY A 154 13.41 7.37 -7.72
N VAL A 155 13.36 8.53 -7.07
CA VAL A 155 12.17 9.36 -6.93
C VAL A 155 12.30 10.61 -7.79
N TYR A 156 11.25 10.91 -8.52
CA TYR A 156 11.11 12.15 -9.28
C TYR A 156 10.15 13.08 -8.56
N LYS A 157 10.37 14.37 -8.72
CA LYS A 157 9.46 15.42 -8.31
C LYS A 157 8.76 15.96 -9.55
N LEU A 158 7.44 16.03 -9.54
CA LEU A 158 6.60 16.46 -10.63
C LEU A 158 5.73 17.64 -10.19
N ASP A 159 5.80 18.75 -10.92
CA ASP A 159 4.95 19.91 -10.71
C ASP A 159 3.61 19.73 -11.42
N VAL A 160 2.50 19.87 -10.69
CA VAL A 160 1.15 19.59 -11.19
C VAL A 160 0.64 20.63 -12.20
N ASN A 161 1.22 21.83 -12.22
CA ASN A 161 0.78 22.92 -13.11
C ASN A 161 1.54 22.95 -14.41
N THR A 162 2.85 22.70 -14.34
CA THR A 162 3.74 22.78 -15.51
C THR A 162 4.02 21.44 -16.16
N TYR A 163 3.70 20.33 -15.44
CA TYR A 163 4.02 18.94 -15.82
C TYR A 163 5.53 18.69 -15.98
N MET A 164 6.33 19.61 -15.46
CA MET A 164 7.78 19.43 -15.41
C MET A 164 8.12 18.40 -14.33
N SER A 165 8.95 17.46 -14.68
CA SER A 165 9.41 16.43 -13.76
C SER A 165 10.92 16.29 -13.84
N GLU A 166 11.55 16.20 -12.68
CA GLU A 166 13.01 16.10 -12.54
C GLU A 166 13.40 15.04 -11.50
N PRO A 167 14.57 14.41 -11.63
CA PRO A 167 15.09 13.55 -10.60
C PRO A 167 15.25 14.32 -9.28
N TYR A 168 14.67 13.77 -8.21
CA TYR A 168 14.63 14.44 -6.91
C TYR A 168 15.45 13.72 -5.85
N ILE A 169 15.30 12.39 -5.77
CA ILE A 169 16.05 11.54 -4.85
C ILE A 169 16.59 10.36 -5.66
N THR A 170 17.91 10.30 -5.80
CA THR A 170 18.59 9.22 -6.54
C THR A 170 19.71 8.63 -5.71
N ALA A 171 20.02 7.35 -5.93
CA ALA A 171 21.11 6.69 -5.26
C ALA A 171 22.45 7.35 -5.58
N ASN A 172 23.18 7.65 -4.53
CA ASN A 172 24.57 8.10 -4.63
C ASN A 172 25.48 7.07 -3.96
N TYR A 173 26.00 6.14 -4.73
CA TYR A 173 26.87 5.06 -4.26
C TYR A 173 28.22 5.55 -3.73
N SER A 174 28.56 6.82 -3.95
CA SER A 174 29.79 7.44 -3.46
C SER A 174 29.64 8.08 -2.08
N SER A 175 28.41 8.22 -1.58
CA SER A 175 28.12 8.83 -0.29
C SER A 175 27.77 7.77 0.75
N TYR A 176 28.43 7.81 1.90
CA TYR A 176 28.15 6.89 3.02
C TYR A 176 26.72 7.06 3.58
N ASN A 177 26.12 8.24 3.39
CA ASN A 177 24.77 8.59 3.83
C ASN A 177 23.79 8.75 2.65
N GLY A 178 24.10 8.18 1.50
CA GLY A 178 23.24 8.25 0.31
C GLY A 178 22.24 7.10 0.24
N MET A 179 21.18 7.29 -0.54
CA MET A 179 20.26 6.21 -0.91
C MET A 179 21.02 5.07 -1.60
N ASN A 180 20.80 3.83 -1.18
CA ASN A 180 21.55 2.65 -1.67
C ASN A 180 20.93 1.96 -2.89
N GLY A 181 19.80 2.44 -3.38
CA GLY A 181 19.13 1.84 -4.52
C GLY A 181 18.10 2.78 -5.12
N ASN A 182 17.88 2.63 -6.41
CA ASN A 182 16.93 3.43 -7.16
C ASN A 182 15.59 2.72 -7.40
N ASN A 183 15.42 1.50 -6.88
CA ASN A 183 14.15 0.78 -6.96
C ASN A 183 13.32 1.12 -5.72
N ILE A 184 12.30 1.96 -5.89
CA ILE A 184 11.46 2.47 -4.81
C ILE A 184 10.08 1.84 -4.96
N ASN A 185 9.70 1.01 -3.99
CA ASN A 185 8.40 0.34 -3.99
C ASN A 185 7.29 1.22 -3.43
N ASP A 186 7.62 2.06 -2.42
CA ASP A 186 6.62 2.84 -1.71
C ASP A 186 7.22 4.14 -1.15
N ILE A 187 6.39 5.19 -1.01
CA ILE A 187 6.74 6.50 -0.46
C ILE A 187 5.71 6.87 0.60
N TYR A 188 6.18 7.29 1.75
CA TYR A 188 5.35 7.89 2.78
C TYR A 188 5.90 9.29 3.14
N VAL A 189 5.03 10.30 3.17
CA VAL A 189 5.36 11.64 3.64
C VAL A 189 4.68 11.84 4.98
N ASP A 190 5.47 11.99 6.05
CA ASP A 190 4.94 12.14 7.39
C ASP A 190 4.56 13.60 7.74
N GLU A 191 3.98 13.82 8.92
CA GLU A 191 3.53 15.12 9.38
C GLU A 191 4.68 16.14 9.57
N GLU A 192 5.93 15.67 9.71
CA GLU A 192 7.12 16.52 9.77
C GLU A 192 7.73 16.81 8.39
N GLU A 193 7.02 16.42 7.31
CA GLU A 193 7.46 16.54 5.92
C GLU A 193 8.70 15.71 5.60
N ARG A 194 8.99 14.66 6.38
CA ARG A 194 10.03 13.70 6.05
C ARG A 194 9.50 12.74 4.99
N ILE A 195 10.34 12.40 4.04
CA ILE A 195 10.02 11.46 2.98
C ILE A 195 10.66 10.12 3.31
N TRP A 196 9.83 9.11 3.52
CA TRP A 196 10.21 7.74 3.77
C TRP A 196 10.10 6.95 2.48
N LEU A 197 11.15 6.25 2.09
CA LEU A 197 11.25 5.50 0.85
C LEU A 197 11.52 4.03 1.16
N ALA A 198 10.64 3.15 0.69
CA ALA A 198 10.87 1.71 0.73
C ALA A 198 11.75 1.31 -0.47
N ASN A 199 13.03 1.08 -0.21
CA ASN A 199 14.02 0.71 -1.23
C ASN A 199 14.12 -0.81 -1.33
N TYR A 200 13.81 -1.37 -2.49
CA TYR A 200 13.96 -2.81 -2.72
C TYR A 200 15.32 -3.12 -3.40
N PRO A 201 16.08 -4.10 -2.93
CA PRO A 201 15.97 -4.85 -1.66
C PRO A 201 16.79 -4.22 -0.50
N THR A 202 17.07 -2.93 -0.53
CA THR A 202 18.14 -2.29 0.26
C THR A 202 17.67 -1.58 1.54
N GLY A 203 16.39 -1.73 1.92
CA GLY A 203 15.86 -1.19 3.16
C GLY A 203 15.08 0.11 3.00
N ILE A 204 15.18 1.00 3.95
CA ILE A 204 14.45 2.27 3.99
C ILE A 204 15.42 3.44 3.92
N THR A 205 15.06 4.45 3.14
CA THR A 205 15.71 5.75 3.14
C THR A 205 14.76 6.80 3.71
N VAL A 206 15.23 7.61 4.64
CA VAL A 206 14.49 8.76 5.15
C VAL A 206 15.20 10.03 4.74
N ARG A 207 14.47 10.91 4.05
CA ARG A 207 14.94 12.24 3.73
C ARG A 207 14.27 13.26 4.63
N ASN A 208 15.08 14.03 5.35
CA ASN A 208 14.59 15.18 6.09
C ASN A 208 14.66 16.43 5.19
N ASN A 209 13.49 16.95 4.77
CA ASN A 209 13.42 18.11 3.89
C ASN A 209 14.01 19.39 4.49
N ARG A 210 13.98 19.52 5.83
CA ARG A 210 14.48 20.72 6.51
C ARG A 210 16.01 20.85 6.48
N TYR A 211 16.73 19.74 6.32
CA TYR A 211 18.20 19.73 6.44
C TYR A 211 18.93 19.22 5.19
N GLY A 212 18.22 18.81 4.15
CA GLY A 212 18.83 18.26 2.92
C GLY A 212 19.67 17.01 3.11
N SER A 213 19.60 16.35 4.28
CA SER A 213 20.31 15.12 4.60
C SER A 213 19.39 13.92 4.44
N TYR A 214 19.98 12.80 4.04
CA TYR A 214 19.31 11.50 3.97
C TYR A 214 19.79 10.66 5.15
N ASP A 215 18.88 10.04 5.87
CA ASP A 215 19.19 8.98 6.80
C ASP A 215 18.86 7.64 6.15
N LEU A 216 19.89 6.86 5.89
CA LEU A 216 19.72 5.50 5.38
C LEU A 216 19.52 4.56 6.56
N ILE A 217 18.34 3.98 6.65
CA ILE A 217 18.01 2.97 7.64
C ILE A 217 18.09 1.59 6.98
N ARG A 218 19.01 0.75 7.45
CA ARG A 218 19.19 -0.61 6.95
C ARG A 218 19.62 -1.56 8.05
N HIS A 219 19.53 -2.84 7.74
CA HIS A 219 20.09 -3.89 8.61
C HIS A 219 21.60 -3.74 8.76
N SER A 220 22.09 -3.87 9.98
CA SER A 220 23.50 -3.89 10.29
C SER A 220 23.82 -5.09 11.19
N LEU A 221 24.60 -6.00 10.67
CA LEU A 221 24.94 -7.25 11.37
C LEU A 221 25.56 -6.96 12.75
N GLY A 222 24.99 -7.56 13.79
CA GLY A 222 25.47 -7.37 15.17
C GLY A 222 25.04 -6.03 15.81
N ASN A 223 24.28 -5.19 15.12
CA ASN A 223 23.74 -3.95 15.66
C ASN A 223 22.23 -4.08 15.92
N SER A 224 21.86 -4.24 17.19
CA SER A 224 20.44 -4.31 17.60
C SER A 224 19.68 -2.98 17.42
N ARG A 225 20.37 -1.89 17.10
CA ARG A 225 19.79 -0.57 16.81
C ARG A 225 19.67 -0.32 15.30
N SER A 226 19.23 -1.31 14.56
CA SER A 226 19.05 -1.23 13.12
C SER A 226 17.79 -2.03 12.71
N LEU A 227 17.38 -1.90 11.46
CA LEU A 227 16.38 -2.79 10.88
C LEU A 227 16.79 -4.25 11.06
N VAL A 228 15.82 -5.11 11.33
CA VAL A 228 16.05 -6.55 11.43
C VAL A 228 16.33 -7.18 10.06
N ASN A 229 15.80 -6.57 8.99
CA ASN A 229 16.04 -6.99 7.61
C ASN A 229 15.77 -5.84 6.63
N ASP A 230 16.47 -5.78 5.52
CA ASP A 230 16.38 -4.71 4.52
C ASP A 230 15.20 -4.85 3.55
N GLN A 231 14.54 -6.00 3.53
CA GLN A 231 13.34 -6.22 2.72
C GLN A 231 12.10 -5.82 3.53
N VAL A 232 11.69 -4.57 3.38
CA VAL A 232 10.53 -4.00 4.06
C VAL A 232 9.30 -4.13 3.17
N HIS A 233 8.21 -4.63 3.73
CA HIS A 233 6.95 -4.89 3.03
C HIS A 233 5.87 -3.88 3.41
N ASP A 234 5.86 -3.42 4.67
CA ASP A 234 4.87 -2.47 5.16
C ASP A 234 5.45 -1.56 6.24
N VAL A 235 4.95 -0.33 6.31
CA VAL A 235 5.31 0.68 7.29
C VAL A 235 4.06 1.21 7.95
N LEU A 236 4.05 1.25 9.28
CA LEU A 236 2.93 1.77 10.08
C LEU A 236 3.46 2.78 11.09
N GLU A 237 2.88 3.96 11.16
CA GLU A 237 2.99 4.87 12.29
C GLU A 237 1.86 4.56 13.29
N ASP A 238 2.21 4.28 14.53
CA ASP A 238 1.21 4.02 15.57
C ASP A 238 0.72 5.32 16.23
N SER A 239 -0.32 5.23 17.04
CA SER A 239 -0.93 6.38 17.71
C SER A 239 -0.02 7.13 18.69
N ASP A 240 1.13 6.56 19.05
CA ASP A 240 2.16 7.21 19.86
C ASP A 240 3.26 7.85 18.98
N GLY A 241 3.16 7.74 17.63
CA GLY A 241 4.13 8.23 16.65
C GLY A 241 5.34 7.33 16.46
N ASP A 242 5.34 6.09 16.97
CA ASP A 242 6.39 5.13 16.73
C ASP A 242 6.21 4.45 15.36
N LEU A 243 7.32 4.18 14.68
CA LEU A 243 7.31 3.59 13.34
C LEU A 243 7.58 2.09 13.40
N TRP A 244 6.71 1.34 12.75
CA TRP A 244 6.77 -0.12 12.67
C TRP A 244 7.07 -0.55 11.25
N PHE A 245 7.92 -1.54 11.09
CA PHE A 245 8.38 -2.05 9.80
C PHE A 245 8.18 -3.56 9.74
N ALA A 246 7.29 -4.00 8.86
CA ALA A 246 7.16 -5.41 8.53
C ALA A 246 8.23 -5.81 7.52
N THR A 247 8.99 -6.86 7.79
CA THR A 247 10.11 -7.27 6.94
C THR A 247 10.09 -8.76 6.60
N SER A 248 10.96 -9.16 5.67
CA SER A 248 11.17 -10.57 5.34
C SER A 248 11.84 -11.39 6.46
N ASN A 249 12.26 -10.78 7.57
CA ASN A 249 12.85 -11.48 8.72
C ASN A 249 12.48 -10.81 10.03
N GLY A 250 11.17 -10.68 10.29
CA GLY A 250 10.66 -10.10 11.51
C GLY A 250 10.09 -8.69 11.36
N ILE A 251 9.89 -8.05 12.50
CA ILE A 251 9.32 -6.72 12.64
C ILE A 251 10.31 -5.84 13.38
N SER A 252 10.57 -4.65 12.88
CA SER A 252 11.32 -3.62 13.60
C SER A 252 10.41 -2.48 14.03
N ILE A 253 10.75 -1.85 15.14
CA ILE A 253 10.11 -0.65 15.65
C ILE A 253 11.17 0.41 15.89
N TYR A 254 10.94 1.60 15.39
CA TYR A 254 11.68 2.79 15.76
C TYR A 254 10.84 3.64 16.70
N GLN A 255 11.26 3.75 17.96
CA GLN A 255 10.59 4.57 18.96
C GLN A 255 11.06 6.02 18.81
N THR A 256 10.17 6.88 18.34
CA THR A 256 10.52 8.25 17.94
C THR A 256 10.96 9.13 19.12
N ASP A 257 10.35 8.96 20.28
CA ASP A 257 10.69 9.72 21.51
C ASP A 257 12.08 9.36 22.07
N THR A 258 12.37 8.07 22.13
CA THR A 258 13.64 7.56 22.73
C THR A 258 14.74 7.38 21.71
N LYS A 259 14.39 7.37 20.40
CA LYS A 259 15.27 7.04 19.27
C LYS A 259 15.85 5.63 19.37
N GLU A 260 15.11 4.73 20.01
CA GLU A 260 15.54 3.34 20.20
C GLU A 260 14.88 2.42 19.16
N TRP A 261 15.65 1.40 18.77
CA TRP A 261 15.19 0.32 17.91
C TRP A 261 14.84 -0.91 18.74
N ARG A 262 13.78 -1.59 18.34
CA ARG A 262 13.43 -2.93 18.81
C ARG A 262 13.06 -3.80 17.63
N SER A 263 13.34 -5.09 17.73
CA SER A 263 12.94 -6.06 16.71
C SER A 263 12.32 -7.28 17.35
N PHE A 264 11.41 -7.91 16.63
CA PHE A 264 10.68 -9.11 17.05
C PHE A 264 10.66 -10.11 15.89
N PHE A 265 10.54 -11.38 16.23
CA PHE A 265 10.42 -12.47 15.27
C PHE A 265 11.60 -12.58 14.30
N SER A 266 12.77 -12.12 14.69
CA SER A 266 13.96 -12.37 13.88
C SER A 266 14.36 -13.85 13.99
N SER A 267 15.13 -14.35 13.02
CA SER A 267 15.67 -15.70 13.07
C SER A 267 16.55 -16.01 14.28
N PHE A 268 16.85 -14.98 15.10
CA PHE A 268 17.60 -15.08 16.35
C PHE A 268 16.70 -15.14 17.60
N ASP A 269 15.39 -14.88 17.44
CA ASP A 269 14.45 -14.96 18.55
C ASP A 269 13.92 -16.40 18.67
N PRO A 270 13.76 -16.93 19.89
CA PRO A 270 13.10 -18.21 20.07
C PRO A 270 11.62 -18.07 19.74
N VAL A 271 11.25 -18.41 18.51
CA VAL A 271 9.85 -18.43 18.05
C VAL A 271 9.32 -19.86 18.19
N PRO A 272 8.06 -20.04 18.61
CA PRO A 272 7.45 -21.35 18.60
C PRO A 272 7.41 -21.90 17.17
N ASP A 273 8.06 -23.03 16.92
CA ASP A 273 7.97 -24.02 15.84
C ASP A 273 7.57 -23.58 14.40
N ASP A 274 7.43 -22.30 14.09
CA ASP A 274 7.07 -21.83 12.77
C ASP A 274 8.23 -21.06 12.16
N GLU A 275 8.89 -21.65 11.18
CA GLU A 275 10.13 -21.18 10.57
C GLU A 275 10.00 -19.92 9.72
N ASN A 276 8.81 -19.30 9.65
CA ASN A 276 8.57 -18.21 8.74
C ASN A 276 8.39 -16.87 9.46
N HIS A 277 9.41 -16.05 9.35
CA HIS A 277 9.51 -14.72 9.96
C HIS A 277 9.13 -13.57 9.00
N ILE A 278 8.49 -13.90 7.87
CA ILE A 278 8.09 -12.90 6.86
C ILE A 278 6.78 -12.27 7.27
N PHE A 279 6.79 -10.96 7.49
CA PHE A 279 5.59 -10.16 7.75
C PHE A 279 5.32 -9.23 6.59
N LEU A 280 4.05 -9.17 6.16
CA LEU A 280 3.62 -8.43 4.97
C LEU A 280 2.73 -7.24 5.29
N ALA A 281 2.08 -7.24 6.46
CA ALA A 281 1.10 -6.22 6.80
C ALA A 281 1.12 -5.86 8.28
N LEU A 282 0.86 -4.60 8.60
CA LEU A 282 0.74 -4.06 9.95
C LEU A 282 -0.54 -3.24 10.07
N CYS A 283 -1.20 -3.30 11.22
CA CYS A 283 -2.37 -2.48 11.50
C CYS A 283 -2.49 -2.19 13.00
N GLU A 284 -2.59 -0.93 13.38
CA GLU A 284 -2.97 -0.57 14.74
C GLU A 284 -4.48 -0.73 14.91
N VAL A 285 -4.89 -1.80 15.58
CA VAL A 285 -6.31 -2.13 15.78
C VAL A 285 -6.94 -1.30 16.91
N SER A 286 -6.14 -0.94 17.90
CA SER A 286 -6.48 0.03 18.96
C SER A 286 -5.19 0.62 19.53
N PRO A 287 -5.23 1.80 20.17
CA PRO A 287 -4.02 2.49 20.64
C PRO A 287 -3.05 1.61 21.42
N GLY A 288 -1.87 1.38 20.86
CA GLY A 288 -0.81 0.52 21.38
C GLY A 288 -1.05 -0.98 21.20
N VAL A 289 -1.97 -1.39 20.32
CA VAL A 289 -2.20 -2.79 19.96
C VAL A 289 -2.06 -2.98 18.46
N ILE A 290 -0.97 -3.60 18.04
CA ILE A 290 -0.63 -3.82 16.64
C ILE A 290 -0.93 -5.27 16.26
N TRP A 291 -1.57 -5.45 15.11
CA TRP A 291 -1.67 -6.74 14.45
C TRP A 291 -0.68 -6.80 13.31
N ALA A 292 0.03 -7.91 13.24
CA ALA A 292 1.03 -8.17 12.20
C ALA A 292 0.65 -9.43 11.43
N GLY A 293 0.49 -9.29 10.13
CA GLY A 293 0.16 -10.37 9.20
C GLY A 293 1.41 -11.04 8.64
N GLY A 294 1.53 -12.34 8.82
CA GLY A 294 2.63 -13.15 8.32
C GLY A 294 2.34 -13.80 6.97
N PHE A 295 3.39 -14.03 6.20
CA PHE A 295 3.28 -14.68 4.87
C PHE A 295 2.76 -16.12 4.97
N THR A 296 3.13 -16.87 5.99
CA THR A 296 2.64 -18.25 6.23
C THR A 296 2.23 -18.48 7.69
N SER A 297 2.40 -17.49 8.55
CA SER A 297 2.29 -17.64 10.00
C SER A 297 1.02 -17.00 10.60
N GLY A 298 0.08 -16.53 9.74
CA GLY A 298 -1.19 -15.95 10.21
C GLY A 298 -1.03 -14.56 10.84
N ILE A 299 -1.80 -14.25 11.88
CA ILE A 299 -1.80 -12.94 12.52
C ILE A 299 -1.21 -13.02 13.93
N TYR A 300 -0.29 -12.14 14.23
CA TYR A 300 0.22 -11.90 15.57
C TYR A 300 -0.31 -10.57 16.12
N LYS A 301 -0.61 -10.58 17.41
CA LYS A 301 -1.01 -9.40 18.17
C LYS A 301 0.15 -8.98 19.07
N ILE A 302 0.54 -7.72 19.01
CA ILE A 302 1.59 -7.11 19.83
C ILE A 302 0.96 -6.02 20.69
N GLU A 303 1.04 -6.14 22.02
CA GLU A 303 0.48 -5.19 22.99
C GLU A 303 1.62 -4.33 23.58
N LYS A 304 1.85 -3.16 22.99
CA LYS A 304 2.95 -2.23 23.31
C LYS A 304 2.94 -1.84 24.80
N LYS A 305 1.78 -1.43 25.33
CA LYS A 305 1.59 -1.00 26.74
C LYS A 305 1.75 -2.12 27.77
N LYS A 306 1.82 -3.37 27.35
CA LYS A 306 2.09 -4.54 28.19
C LYS A 306 3.53 -5.05 28.02
N GLY A 307 4.48 -4.16 27.74
CA GLY A 307 5.88 -4.51 27.52
C GLY A 307 6.10 -5.27 26.21
N PHE A 308 5.33 -4.94 25.17
CA PHE A 308 5.35 -5.62 23.87
C PHE A 308 4.98 -7.11 23.96
N LYS A 309 3.95 -7.41 24.77
CA LYS A 309 3.47 -8.78 24.87
C LYS A 309 2.97 -9.27 23.51
N ILE A 310 3.56 -10.33 23.03
CA ILE A 310 3.23 -10.97 21.74
C ILE A 310 2.29 -12.15 22.00
N SER A 311 1.27 -12.30 21.17
CA SER A 311 0.38 -13.46 21.17
C SER A 311 -0.07 -13.77 19.76
N TYR A 312 -0.11 -15.06 19.43
CA TYR A 312 -0.66 -15.54 18.18
C TYR A 312 -2.19 -15.50 18.23
N LEU A 313 -2.81 -14.89 17.22
CA LEU A 313 -4.26 -14.91 17.08
C LEU A 313 -4.67 -16.18 16.34
N SER A 314 -4.84 -17.25 17.10
CA SER A 314 -5.35 -18.50 16.53
C SER A 314 -6.71 -18.24 15.88
N PRO A 315 -6.92 -18.64 14.63
CA PRO A 315 -8.24 -18.56 13.98
C PRO A 315 -9.32 -19.34 14.72
N ALA A 316 -8.96 -20.38 15.47
CA ALA A 316 -9.88 -21.10 16.36
C ALA A 316 -10.35 -20.26 17.54
N ALA A 317 -9.57 -19.27 17.96
CA ALA A 317 -9.97 -18.31 19.00
C ALA A 317 -11.01 -17.29 18.51
N ILE A 318 -11.20 -17.22 17.18
CA ILE A 318 -12.12 -16.33 16.49
C ILE A 318 -13.10 -17.21 15.70
N ALA A 319 -14.05 -17.85 16.39
CA ALA A 319 -15.23 -18.53 15.83
C ALA A 319 -15.01 -19.49 14.65
N GLY A 320 -14.27 -20.58 14.82
CA GLY A 320 -14.40 -21.78 13.96
C GLY A 320 -13.97 -21.66 12.49
N VAL A 321 -13.27 -20.61 12.13
CA VAL A 321 -12.79 -20.35 10.76
C VAL A 321 -11.43 -21.03 10.55
N ARG A 322 -11.24 -21.67 9.40
CA ARG A 322 -9.93 -22.25 9.02
C ARG A 322 -8.84 -21.17 9.06
N PRO A 323 -7.63 -21.50 9.54
CA PRO A 323 -6.51 -20.59 9.51
C PRO A 323 -6.20 -20.14 8.09
N ASP A 324 -6.27 -18.84 7.80
CA ASP A 324 -5.46 -18.29 6.71
C ASP A 324 -4.06 -18.13 7.25
N GLN A 325 -3.15 -18.90 6.72
CA GLN A 325 -1.74 -18.78 7.04
C GLN A 325 -1.12 -17.58 6.34
N TYR A 326 -1.65 -17.21 5.17
CA TYR A 326 -1.17 -16.13 4.33
C TYR A 326 -1.98 -14.87 4.60
N ILE A 327 -1.34 -13.82 5.11
CA ILE A 327 -1.97 -12.52 5.36
C ILE A 327 -1.22 -11.48 4.55
N PHE A 328 -1.84 -10.98 3.51
CA PHE A 328 -1.24 -10.01 2.60
C PHE A 328 -1.51 -8.56 3.02
N ASP A 329 -2.66 -8.31 3.64
CA ASP A 329 -3.04 -6.98 4.10
C ASP A 329 -3.97 -7.05 5.32
N ILE A 330 -3.88 -6.02 6.19
CA ILE A 330 -4.76 -5.82 7.34
C ILE A 330 -5.11 -4.35 7.41
N LYS A 331 -6.40 -4.02 7.41
CA LYS A 331 -6.89 -2.65 7.53
C LYS A 331 -8.00 -2.55 8.56
N LYS A 332 -8.05 -1.40 9.25
CA LYS A 332 -9.14 -1.05 10.15
C LYS A 332 -10.10 -0.11 9.42
N ASP A 333 -11.39 -0.42 9.46
CA ASP A 333 -12.40 0.46 8.91
C ASP A 333 -12.84 1.56 9.89
N SER A 334 -13.60 2.53 9.40
CA SER A 334 -14.12 3.64 10.20
C SER A 334 -15.10 3.20 11.28
N GLY A 335 -15.69 2.01 11.16
CA GLY A 335 -16.54 1.37 12.17
C GLY A 335 -15.78 0.65 13.27
N GLY A 336 -14.45 0.53 13.13
CA GLY A 336 -13.57 -0.15 14.07
C GLY A 336 -13.39 -1.65 13.82
N ASP A 337 -14.02 -2.20 12.78
CA ASP A 337 -13.80 -3.59 12.38
C ASP A 337 -12.47 -3.74 11.63
N ILE A 338 -11.86 -4.90 11.79
CA ILE A 338 -10.59 -5.23 11.13
C ILE A 338 -10.85 -6.10 9.93
N TRP A 339 -10.29 -5.70 8.80
CA TRP A 339 -10.33 -6.45 7.56
C TRP A 339 -8.96 -7.09 7.33
N SER A 340 -8.95 -8.39 7.05
CA SER A 340 -7.75 -9.15 6.77
C SER A 340 -7.90 -9.88 5.45
N GLY A 341 -7.04 -9.55 4.50
CA GLY A 341 -6.92 -10.21 3.21
C GLY A 341 -5.89 -11.34 3.28
N GLY A 342 -6.30 -12.53 2.90
CA GLY A 342 -5.46 -13.71 2.82
C GLY A 342 -5.57 -14.41 1.47
N TYR A 343 -4.90 -15.56 1.33
CA TYR A 343 -4.86 -16.30 0.06
C TYR A 343 -6.24 -16.84 -0.37
N TYR A 344 -7.11 -17.16 0.60
CA TYR A 344 -8.38 -17.85 0.33
C TYR A 344 -9.61 -17.00 0.67
N HIS A 345 -9.47 -16.04 1.59
CA HIS A 345 -10.62 -15.34 2.14
C HIS A 345 -10.29 -13.89 2.47
N LEU A 346 -11.28 -13.03 2.29
CA LEU A 346 -11.36 -11.79 3.01
C LEU A 346 -12.13 -12.02 4.31
N LYS A 347 -11.60 -11.52 5.42
CA LYS A 347 -12.21 -11.64 6.74
C LYS A 347 -12.53 -10.25 7.28
N ARG A 348 -13.75 -10.06 7.74
CA ARG A 348 -14.11 -8.94 8.61
C ARG A 348 -14.20 -9.44 10.03
N ILE A 349 -13.47 -8.80 10.93
CA ILE A 349 -13.34 -9.18 12.32
C ILE A 349 -13.85 -8.03 13.18
N ASN A 350 -14.94 -8.25 13.90
CA ASN A 350 -15.43 -7.30 14.89
C ASN A 350 -14.79 -7.60 16.24
N LEU A 351 -14.05 -6.63 16.77
CA LEU A 351 -13.28 -6.80 18.00
C LEU A 351 -14.16 -6.81 19.26
N GLU A 352 -15.31 -6.15 19.24
CA GLU A 352 -16.22 -6.06 20.38
C GLU A 352 -17.02 -7.36 20.52
N THR A 353 -17.65 -7.81 19.45
CA THR A 353 -18.48 -9.03 19.45
C THR A 353 -17.65 -10.29 19.28
N LYS A 354 -16.38 -10.18 18.95
CA LYS A 354 -15.47 -11.30 18.59
C LYS A 354 -16.02 -12.16 17.45
N SER A 355 -16.81 -11.57 16.57
CA SER A 355 -17.37 -12.27 15.41
C SER A 355 -16.46 -12.11 14.19
N VAL A 356 -16.43 -13.15 13.36
CA VAL A 356 -15.72 -13.15 12.06
C VAL A 356 -16.71 -13.45 10.96
N ARG A 357 -16.67 -12.65 9.92
CA ARG A 357 -17.40 -12.89 8.69
C ARG A 357 -16.42 -13.13 7.55
N LEU A 358 -16.69 -14.15 6.77
CA LEU A 358 -15.92 -14.51 5.56
C LEU A 358 -16.64 -14.03 4.31
N TYR A 359 -15.85 -13.59 3.35
CA TYR A 359 -16.31 -13.17 2.03
C TYR A 359 -15.55 -13.91 0.94
#